data_eabd24fa9473dd7ec09fe53d473789c5
#
_entry.id   eabd24fa9473dd7ec09fe53d473789c5
#
_cell.length_a   1.000
_cell.length_b   1.000
_cell.length_c   1.000
_cell.angle_alpha   90.00
_cell.angle_beta   90.00
_cell.angle_gamma   90.00
#
_symmetry.space_group_name_H-M   'P 1'
#
loop_
_entity.id
_entity.type
_entity.pdbx_description
1 polymer ?
#
loop_
_entity_poly.entity_id
_entity_poly.type
_entity_poly.pdbx_seq_one_letter_code
_entity_poly.pdbx_strand_id
1 'polypeptide(L)'
;MYQQLIAHINRHVTLSSAEETLLCDNLQLLKFKKKQIILEPGKHCKGEYFVLVGLLRQYYVNAKLNEQIVQFALENWWIADHDSLVNNLPATTYIQALEPTDVLFLPAKDKDRILAEIPRLETYFRIMMQRAFVASQRRIGFLFNQTDEERYRYFISLFPDFVQRVPQYMLASYLGFTPQFLSRIRAKKQI
;
A
#
# COMPACT_ATOMS: atom_id res chain seq x y z
N MET A 1 6.20 -12.95 14.73
CA MET A 1 5.84 -12.70 13.34
C MET A 1 4.44 -12.10 13.22
N TYR A 2 3.38 -12.79 13.66
CA TYR A 2 2.01 -12.25 13.67
C TYR A 2 1.80 -11.11 14.68
N GLN A 3 2.62 -11.01 15.71
CA GLN A 3 2.51 -10.00 16.77
C GLN A 3 2.49 -8.56 16.24
N GLN A 4 3.16 -8.28 15.12
CA GLN A 4 3.17 -6.94 14.51
C GLN A 4 1.78 -6.56 14.00
N LEU A 5 1.07 -7.48 13.32
CA LEU A 5 -0.31 -7.25 12.89
C LEU A 5 -1.25 -7.17 14.09
N ILE A 6 -1.12 -8.08 15.06
CA ILE A 6 -1.93 -8.07 16.28
C ILE A 6 -1.76 -6.73 17.03
N ALA A 7 -0.52 -6.28 17.23
CA ALA A 7 -0.26 -4.98 17.86
C ALA A 7 -0.84 -3.81 17.03
N HIS A 8 -0.84 -3.91 15.70
CA HIS A 8 -1.46 -2.91 14.83
C HIS A 8 -2.99 -2.92 14.97
N ILE A 9 -3.62 -4.09 15.01
CA ILE A 9 -5.06 -4.25 15.23
C ILE A 9 -5.47 -3.71 16.61
N ASN A 10 -4.71 -4.06 17.66
CA ASN A 10 -4.99 -3.71 19.05
C ASN A 10 -4.89 -2.19 19.33
N ARG A 11 -4.37 -1.39 18.40
CA ARG A 11 -4.48 0.09 18.45
C ARG A 11 -5.89 0.59 18.16
N HIS A 12 -6.77 -0.24 17.63
CA HIS A 12 -8.11 0.14 17.18
C HIS A 12 -9.21 -0.69 17.79
N VAL A 13 -8.98 -1.99 17.94
CA VAL A 13 -9.92 -2.95 18.55
C VAL A 13 -9.11 -3.99 19.31
N THR A 14 -9.57 -4.38 20.49
CA THR A 14 -8.91 -5.41 21.30
C THR A 14 -9.44 -6.78 20.91
N LEU A 15 -8.57 -7.71 20.53
CA LEU A 15 -8.88 -9.10 20.28
C LEU A 15 -8.64 -9.94 21.54
N SER A 16 -9.45 -10.97 21.75
CA SER A 16 -9.16 -12.03 22.71
C SER A 16 -8.09 -12.97 22.16
N SER A 17 -7.44 -13.75 23.03
CA SER A 17 -6.43 -14.73 22.61
C SER A 17 -6.97 -15.77 21.61
N ALA A 18 -8.26 -16.16 21.75
CA ALA A 18 -8.89 -17.07 20.81
C ALA A 18 -9.09 -16.44 19.43
N GLU A 19 -9.53 -15.16 19.38
CA GLU A 19 -9.68 -14.40 18.13
C GLU A 19 -8.31 -14.15 17.46
N GLU A 20 -7.26 -13.86 18.24
CA GLU A 20 -5.89 -13.72 17.72
C GLU A 20 -5.41 -15.03 17.07
N THR A 21 -5.62 -16.17 17.73
CA THR A 21 -5.26 -17.48 17.19
C THR A 21 -6.01 -17.76 15.90
N LEU A 22 -7.34 -17.58 15.91
CA LEU A 22 -8.17 -17.78 14.72
C LEU A 22 -7.73 -16.92 13.54
N LEU A 23 -7.43 -15.65 13.76
CA LEU A 23 -6.92 -14.77 12.72
C LEU A 23 -5.56 -15.29 12.19
N CYS A 24 -4.63 -15.61 13.09
CA CYS A 24 -3.28 -16.05 12.72
C CYS A 24 -3.30 -17.35 11.90
N ASP A 25 -4.17 -18.29 12.22
CA ASP A 25 -4.31 -19.58 11.51
C ASP A 25 -4.80 -19.42 10.06
N ASN A 26 -5.43 -18.28 9.75
CA ASN A 26 -5.93 -17.97 8.42
C ASN A 26 -5.02 -17.03 7.61
N LEU A 27 -3.91 -16.60 8.17
CA LEU A 27 -2.92 -15.77 7.50
C LEU A 27 -1.77 -16.61 6.95
N GLN A 28 -1.27 -16.22 5.78
CA GLN A 28 -0.12 -16.85 5.15
C GLN A 28 1.06 -15.89 5.16
N LEU A 29 2.21 -16.35 5.68
CA LEU A 29 3.45 -15.61 5.53
C LEU A 29 4.01 -15.84 4.12
N LEU A 30 4.15 -14.76 3.36
CA LEU A 30 4.76 -14.77 2.04
C LEU A 30 6.01 -13.89 2.04
N LYS A 31 7.03 -14.31 1.26
CA LYS A 31 8.29 -13.60 1.13
C LYS A 31 8.56 -13.33 -0.34
N PHE A 32 8.88 -12.09 -0.64
CA PHE A 32 9.13 -11.63 -2.00
C PHE A 32 10.53 -11.07 -2.14
N LYS A 33 11.18 -11.41 -3.24
CA LYS A 33 12.48 -10.82 -3.60
C LYS A 33 12.26 -9.42 -4.16
N LYS A 34 13.31 -8.59 -4.08
CA LYS A 34 13.32 -7.29 -4.74
C LYS A 34 12.96 -7.42 -6.23
N LYS A 35 12.07 -6.55 -6.71
CA LYS A 35 11.52 -6.50 -8.07
C LYS A 35 10.55 -7.64 -8.42
N GLN A 36 10.24 -8.54 -7.49
CA GLN A 36 9.27 -9.60 -7.75
C GLN A 36 7.87 -9.00 -7.94
N ILE A 37 7.20 -9.42 -9.01
CA ILE A 37 5.79 -9.09 -9.26
C ILE A 37 4.92 -10.05 -8.45
N ILE A 38 3.94 -9.49 -7.76
CA ILE A 38 3.00 -10.19 -6.87
C ILE A 38 1.64 -10.31 -7.54
N LEU A 39 1.23 -9.26 -8.24
CA LEU A 39 0.00 -9.20 -9.04
C LEU A 39 0.32 -8.56 -10.39
N GLU A 40 -0.27 -9.11 -11.45
CA GLU A 40 -0.14 -8.60 -12.82
C GLU A 40 -1.53 -8.29 -13.39
N PRO A 41 -1.66 -7.32 -14.30
CA PRO A 41 -2.88 -7.11 -15.07
C PRO A 41 -3.37 -8.38 -15.74
N GLY A 42 -4.68 -8.57 -15.76
CA GLY A 42 -5.32 -9.77 -16.28
C GLY A 42 -5.41 -10.96 -15.30
N LYS A 43 -4.74 -10.89 -14.14
CA LYS A 43 -4.89 -11.86 -13.05
C LYS A 43 -5.89 -11.34 -12.01
N HIS A 44 -6.61 -12.22 -11.33
CA HIS A 44 -7.47 -11.85 -10.22
C HIS A 44 -6.66 -11.64 -8.95
N CYS A 45 -6.91 -10.55 -8.23
CA CYS A 45 -6.38 -10.33 -6.89
C CYS A 45 -7.04 -11.33 -5.94
N LYS A 46 -6.23 -12.13 -5.23
CA LYS A 46 -6.73 -13.23 -4.40
C LYS A 46 -6.84 -12.92 -2.91
N GLY A 47 -6.48 -11.69 -2.51
CA GLY A 47 -6.51 -11.28 -1.12
C GLY A 47 -5.72 -10.00 -0.87
N GLU A 48 -5.56 -9.69 0.40
CA GLU A 48 -4.89 -8.47 0.87
C GLU A 48 -3.54 -8.81 1.50
N TYR A 49 -2.58 -7.93 1.32
CA TYR A 49 -1.20 -8.09 1.82
C TYR A 49 -0.92 -7.05 2.89
N PHE A 50 -0.59 -7.49 4.11
CA PHE A 50 -0.10 -6.65 5.20
C PHE A 50 1.42 -6.71 5.23
N VAL A 51 2.09 -5.59 5.03
CA VAL A 51 3.56 -5.52 5.00
C VAL A 51 4.13 -5.62 6.41
N LEU A 52 4.96 -6.63 6.65
CA LEU A 52 5.72 -6.81 7.90
C LEU A 52 7.06 -6.08 7.82
N VAL A 53 7.79 -6.33 6.73
CA VAL A 53 9.11 -5.76 6.45
C VAL A 53 9.17 -5.48 4.97
N GLY A 54 9.76 -4.36 4.57
CA GLY A 54 9.98 -4.03 3.17
C GLY A 54 8.98 -3.03 2.61
N LEU A 55 8.87 -3.00 1.31
CA LEU A 55 8.13 -1.97 0.59
C LEU A 55 7.51 -2.54 -0.69
N LEU A 56 6.19 -2.36 -0.81
CA LEU A 56 5.44 -2.69 -2.02
C LEU A 56 5.02 -1.41 -2.76
N ARG A 57 4.85 -1.52 -4.07
CA ARG A 57 4.22 -0.50 -4.92
C ARG A 57 3.07 -1.09 -5.72
N GLN A 58 2.05 -0.28 -6.00
CA GLN A 58 0.99 -0.56 -6.96
C GLN A 58 1.06 0.49 -8.07
N TYR A 59 0.98 0.06 -9.33
CA TYR A 59 1.11 0.96 -10.48
C TYR A 59 0.37 0.45 -11.72
N TYR A 60 0.00 1.39 -12.58
CA TYR A 60 -0.45 1.12 -13.95
C TYR A 60 0.70 1.29 -14.93
N VAL A 61 0.60 0.62 -16.06
CA VAL A 61 1.39 0.93 -17.25
C VAL A 61 0.48 1.57 -18.28
N ASN A 62 0.74 2.82 -18.64
CA ASN A 62 -0.08 3.54 -19.61
C ASN A 62 0.27 3.18 -21.06
N ALA A 63 -0.50 3.68 -22.04
CA ALA A 63 -0.28 3.41 -23.47
C ALA A 63 1.11 3.83 -23.99
N LYS A 64 1.81 4.73 -23.28
CA LYS A 64 3.19 5.16 -23.60
C LYS A 64 4.24 4.32 -22.87
N LEU A 65 3.86 3.21 -22.27
CA LEU A 65 4.71 2.31 -21.47
C LEU A 65 5.33 2.97 -20.22
N ASN A 66 4.75 4.08 -19.75
CA ASN A 66 5.17 4.71 -18.51
C ASN A 66 4.44 4.12 -17.31
N GLU A 67 5.19 3.84 -16.24
CA GLU A 67 4.64 3.40 -14.95
C GLU A 67 4.02 4.60 -14.21
N GLN A 68 2.76 4.47 -13.83
CA GLN A 68 2.04 5.46 -13.02
C GLN A 68 1.76 4.88 -11.65
N ILE A 69 2.48 5.35 -10.65
CA ILE A 69 2.35 4.85 -9.28
C ILE A 69 1.03 5.31 -8.67
N VAL A 70 0.26 4.36 -8.19
CA VAL A 70 -1.03 4.59 -7.51
C VAL A 70 -0.85 4.63 -6.00
N GLN A 71 -0.10 3.66 -5.48
CA GLN A 71 0.07 3.46 -4.05
C GLN A 71 1.45 2.87 -3.75
N PHE A 72 1.97 3.22 -2.57
CA PHE A 72 3.01 2.48 -1.88
C PHE A 72 2.45 1.87 -0.61
N ALA A 73 3.01 0.74 -0.17
CA ALA A 73 2.72 0.15 1.12
C ALA A 73 4.03 -0.13 1.87
N LEU A 74 4.19 0.57 2.98
CA LEU A 74 5.28 0.39 3.94
C LEU A 74 4.86 -0.62 5.02
N GLU A 75 5.76 -0.87 5.95
CA GLU A 75 5.48 -1.68 7.14
C GLU A 75 4.20 -1.21 7.85
N ASN A 76 3.37 -2.15 8.25
CA ASN A 76 2.05 -1.95 8.87
C ASN A 76 0.97 -1.42 7.93
N TRP A 77 1.18 -1.43 6.63
CA TRP A 77 0.18 -1.03 5.65
C TRP A 77 -0.38 -2.24 4.92
N TRP A 78 -1.66 -2.14 4.59
CA TRP A 78 -2.35 -3.06 3.71
C TRP A 78 -2.27 -2.60 2.26
N ILE A 79 -2.18 -3.55 1.33
CA ILE A 79 -2.24 -3.31 -0.11
C ILE A 79 -2.96 -4.44 -0.82
N ALA A 80 -3.81 -4.09 -1.77
CA ALA A 80 -4.51 -5.00 -2.68
C ALA A 80 -4.98 -4.22 -3.92
N ASP A 81 -5.34 -4.93 -4.97
CA ASP A 81 -6.18 -4.36 -6.04
C ASP A 81 -7.64 -4.53 -5.62
N HIS A 82 -8.18 -3.49 -4.96
CA HIS A 82 -9.53 -3.53 -4.40
C HIS A 82 -10.62 -3.60 -5.48
N ASP A 83 -10.39 -3.04 -6.68
CA ASP A 83 -11.34 -3.17 -7.79
C ASP A 83 -11.46 -4.63 -8.23
N SER A 84 -10.32 -5.31 -8.37
CA SER A 84 -10.30 -6.74 -8.66
C SER A 84 -10.97 -7.57 -7.56
N LEU A 85 -10.73 -7.26 -6.29
CA LEU A 85 -11.30 -8.01 -5.16
C LEU A 85 -12.81 -7.85 -5.04
N VAL A 86 -13.30 -6.60 -5.07
CA VAL A 86 -14.71 -6.26 -4.80
C VAL A 86 -15.60 -6.65 -5.97
N ASN A 87 -15.14 -6.38 -7.20
CA ASN A 87 -15.93 -6.57 -8.41
C ASN A 87 -15.65 -7.91 -9.10
N ASN A 88 -14.74 -8.73 -8.55
CA ASN A 88 -14.28 -10.00 -9.13
C ASN A 88 -13.84 -9.85 -10.59
N LEU A 89 -13.13 -8.75 -10.89
CA LEU A 89 -12.59 -8.44 -12.22
C LEU A 89 -11.09 -8.77 -12.29
N PRO A 90 -10.53 -9.03 -13.48
CA PRO A 90 -9.10 -9.06 -13.66
C PRO A 90 -8.47 -7.74 -13.23
N ALA A 91 -7.38 -7.79 -12.47
CA ALA A 91 -6.62 -6.61 -12.06
C ALA A 91 -6.17 -5.80 -13.28
N THR A 92 -6.12 -4.49 -13.13
CA THR A 92 -5.57 -3.57 -14.13
C THR A 92 -4.23 -2.99 -13.70
N THR A 93 -3.85 -3.26 -12.45
CA THR A 93 -2.60 -2.78 -11.85
C THR A 93 -1.61 -3.91 -11.60
N TYR A 94 -0.34 -3.53 -11.50
CA TYR A 94 0.71 -4.38 -10.94
C TYR A 94 0.86 -4.12 -9.44
N ILE A 95 1.17 -5.16 -8.65
CA ILE A 95 1.75 -5.03 -7.31
C ILE A 95 3.14 -5.65 -7.35
N GLN A 96 4.16 -4.91 -6.88
CA GLN A 96 5.56 -5.32 -6.97
C GLN A 96 6.33 -4.97 -5.69
N ALA A 97 7.23 -5.85 -5.28
CA ALA A 97 8.17 -5.59 -4.20
C ALA A 97 9.34 -4.70 -4.68
N LEU A 98 9.59 -3.58 -3.99
CA LEU A 98 10.71 -2.68 -4.28
C LEU A 98 12.02 -3.11 -3.62
N GLU A 99 11.92 -3.88 -2.55
CA GLU A 99 13.02 -4.45 -1.79
C GLU A 99 12.62 -5.86 -1.29
N PRO A 100 13.49 -6.64 -0.66
CA PRO A 100 13.06 -7.89 -0.02
C PRO A 100 11.94 -7.61 0.96
N THR A 101 10.78 -8.27 0.79
CA THR A 101 9.55 -7.92 1.49
C THR A 101 8.88 -9.16 2.05
N ASP A 102 8.57 -9.14 3.35
CA ASP A 102 7.78 -10.14 4.05
C ASP A 102 6.38 -9.57 4.32
N VAL A 103 5.35 -10.35 4.03
CA VAL A 103 3.95 -9.94 4.22
C VAL A 103 3.14 -11.04 4.89
N LEU A 104 2.06 -10.63 5.58
CA LEU A 104 0.95 -11.52 5.91
C LEU A 104 -0.12 -11.36 4.83
N PHE A 105 -0.47 -12.47 4.20
CA PHE A 105 -1.50 -12.51 3.18
C PHE A 105 -2.80 -13.02 3.79
N LEU A 106 -3.88 -12.26 3.63
CA LEU A 106 -5.23 -12.62 3.99
C LEU A 106 -5.99 -12.99 2.72
N PRO A 107 -6.30 -14.29 2.49
CA PRO A 107 -7.05 -14.70 1.32
C PRO A 107 -8.47 -14.11 1.31
N ALA A 108 -8.91 -13.57 0.17
CA ALA A 108 -10.24 -12.98 0.04
C ALA A 108 -11.36 -13.99 0.35
N LYS A 109 -11.19 -15.24 -0.06
CA LYS A 109 -12.16 -16.32 0.19
C LYS A 109 -12.42 -16.60 1.68
N ASP A 110 -11.47 -16.28 2.55
CA ASP A 110 -11.54 -16.54 3.99
C ASP A 110 -11.98 -15.30 4.76
N LYS A 111 -11.89 -14.11 4.15
CA LYS A 111 -12.09 -12.82 4.82
C LYS A 111 -13.51 -12.71 5.42
N ASP A 112 -14.55 -12.98 4.64
CA ASP A 112 -15.93 -12.83 5.10
C ASP A 112 -16.24 -13.77 6.29
N ARG A 113 -15.73 -15.01 6.23
CA ARG A 113 -15.85 -15.96 7.34
C ARG A 113 -15.12 -15.42 8.58
N ILE A 114 -13.91 -14.95 8.44
CA ILE A 114 -13.11 -14.40 9.56
C ILE A 114 -13.82 -13.19 10.18
N LEU A 115 -14.40 -12.30 9.36
CA LEU A 115 -15.15 -11.14 9.85
C LEU A 115 -16.43 -11.56 10.59
N ALA A 116 -17.12 -12.60 10.13
CA ALA A 116 -18.29 -13.15 10.82
C ALA A 116 -17.93 -13.79 12.18
N GLU A 117 -16.78 -14.48 12.24
CA GLU A 117 -16.28 -15.12 13.47
C GLU A 117 -15.61 -14.12 14.42
N ILE A 118 -15.04 -13.02 13.92
CA ILE A 118 -14.40 -11.95 14.69
C ILE A 118 -15.00 -10.58 14.28
N PRO A 119 -16.23 -10.24 14.70
CA PRO A 119 -16.92 -9.03 14.23
C PRO A 119 -16.16 -7.72 14.50
N ARG A 120 -15.30 -7.70 15.51
CA ARG A 120 -14.45 -6.53 15.81
C ARG A 120 -13.48 -6.17 14.66
N LEU A 121 -13.09 -7.15 13.84
CA LEU A 121 -12.25 -6.90 12.68
C LEU A 121 -12.95 -6.06 11.61
N GLU A 122 -14.28 -6.08 11.50
CA GLU A 122 -15.00 -5.15 10.62
C GLU A 122 -14.71 -3.69 10.98
N THR A 123 -14.71 -3.38 12.28
CA THR A 123 -14.34 -2.04 12.75
C THR A 123 -12.90 -1.69 12.38
N TYR A 124 -11.97 -2.62 12.56
CA TYR A 124 -10.59 -2.43 12.18
C TYR A 124 -10.43 -2.16 10.68
N PHE A 125 -10.98 -3.03 9.81
CA PHE A 125 -10.87 -2.87 8.36
C PHE A 125 -11.60 -1.61 7.87
N ARG A 126 -12.75 -1.27 8.44
CA ARG A 126 -13.44 -0.01 8.15
C ARG A 126 -12.55 1.20 8.46
N ILE A 127 -11.85 1.22 9.60
CA ILE A 127 -10.91 2.29 9.94
C ILE A 127 -9.76 2.34 8.94
N MET A 128 -9.20 1.19 8.53
CA MET A 128 -8.12 1.14 7.53
C MET A 128 -8.59 1.67 6.18
N MET A 129 -9.76 1.27 5.71
CA MET A 129 -10.36 1.78 4.47
C MET A 129 -10.66 3.27 4.53
N GLN A 130 -11.20 3.78 5.63
CA GLN A 130 -11.43 5.21 5.82
C GLN A 130 -10.13 6.02 5.76
N ARG A 131 -9.05 5.53 6.39
CA ARG A 131 -7.73 6.18 6.32
C ARG A 131 -7.16 6.18 4.91
N ALA A 132 -7.25 5.05 4.20
CA ALA A 132 -6.80 4.95 2.81
C ALA A 132 -7.60 5.88 1.89
N PHE A 133 -8.92 5.97 2.07
CA PHE A 133 -9.79 6.87 1.33
C PHE A 133 -9.43 8.34 1.57
N VAL A 134 -9.26 8.75 2.84
CA VAL A 134 -8.84 10.12 3.19
C VAL A 134 -7.47 10.45 2.60
N ALA A 135 -6.50 9.51 2.65
CA ALA A 135 -5.19 9.71 2.04
C ALA A 135 -5.29 9.89 0.52
N SER A 136 -6.14 9.11 -0.15
CA SER A 136 -6.41 9.24 -1.58
C SER A 136 -7.05 10.59 -1.93
N GLN A 137 -8.06 11.02 -1.17
CA GLN A 137 -8.70 12.34 -1.36
C GLN A 137 -7.70 13.49 -1.16
N ARG A 138 -6.86 13.43 -0.12
CA ARG A 138 -5.81 14.44 0.11
C ARG A 138 -4.84 14.50 -1.06
N ARG A 139 -4.41 13.34 -1.58
CA ARG A 139 -3.53 13.27 -2.74
C ARG A 139 -4.16 13.93 -3.97
N ILE A 140 -5.43 13.64 -4.24
CA ILE A 140 -6.20 14.29 -5.34
C ILE A 140 -6.25 15.80 -5.10
N GLY A 141 -6.62 16.24 -3.90
CA GLY A 141 -6.65 17.66 -3.54
C GLY A 141 -5.30 18.37 -3.75
N PHE A 142 -4.20 17.72 -3.40
CA PHE A 142 -2.86 18.27 -3.62
C PHE A 142 -2.50 18.39 -5.11
N LEU A 143 -2.95 17.46 -5.95
CA LEU A 143 -2.75 17.54 -7.39
C LEU A 143 -3.43 18.76 -8.02
N PHE A 144 -4.54 19.23 -7.47
CA PHE A 144 -5.29 20.36 -8.00
C PHE A 144 -4.93 21.71 -7.34
N ASN A 145 -4.54 21.73 -6.07
CA ASN A 145 -4.43 22.96 -5.27
C ASN A 145 -2.99 23.34 -4.92
N GLN A 146 -2.00 22.52 -5.22
CA GLN A 146 -0.61 22.79 -4.88
C GLN A 146 0.29 22.77 -6.11
N THR A 147 1.30 23.63 -6.09
CA THR A 147 2.40 23.55 -7.05
C THR A 147 3.19 22.25 -6.83
N ASP A 148 3.89 21.80 -7.86
CA ASP A 148 4.72 20.59 -7.77
C ASP A 148 5.78 20.69 -6.65
N GLU A 149 6.33 21.89 -6.42
CA GLU A 149 7.33 22.13 -5.37
C GLU A 149 6.73 22.05 -3.97
N GLU A 150 5.57 22.66 -3.73
CA GLU A 150 4.84 22.57 -2.46
C GLU A 150 4.46 21.15 -2.13
N ARG A 151 3.94 20.41 -3.13
CA ARG A 151 3.57 19.01 -3.03
C ARG A 151 4.77 18.12 -2.66
N TYR A 152 5.90 18.34 -3.30
CA TYR A 152 7.14 17.64 -2.97
C TYR A 152 7.61 17.94 -1.55
N ARG A 153 7.69 19.24 -1.17
CA ARG A 153 8.12 19.66 0.17
C ARG A 153 7.21 19.10 1.26
N TYR A 154 5.89 19.15 1.05
CA TYR A 154 4.92 18.57 1.99
C TYR A 154 5.12 17.07 2.14
N PHE A 155 5.28 16.36 1.03
CA PHE A 155 5.44 14.91 1.07
C PHE A 155 6.71 14.48 1.81
N ILE A 156 7.86 15.11 1.56
CA ILE A 156 9.12 14.78 2.25
C ILE A 156 9.09 15.15 3.73
N SER A 157 8.31 16.14 4.14
CA SER A 157 8.15 16.49 5.56
C SER A 157 7.36 15.43 6.32
N LEU A 158 6.41 14.76 5.67
CA LEU A 158 5.62 13.69 6.27
C LEU A 158 6.34 12.34 6.28
N PHE A 159 7.15 12.05 5.27
CA PHE A 159 7.74 10.73 5.03
C PHE A 159 9.23 10.80 4.69
N PRO A 160 10.09 11.38 5.55
CA PRO A 160 11.51 11.60 5.24
C PRO A 160 12.27 10.30 4.97
N ASP A 161 12.02 9.24 5.76
CA ASP A 161 12.70 7.95 5.61
C ASP A 161 12.24 7.21 4.36
N PHE A 162 10.96 7.32 4.02
CA PHE A 162 10.38 6.70 2.83
C PHE A 162 11.02 7.23 1.54
N VAL A 163 11.25 8.54 1.45
CA VAL A 163 11.86 9.18 0.27
C VAL A 163 13.26 8.66 -0.03
N GLN A 164 13.98 8.16 0.98
CA GLN A 164 15.31 7.56 0.80
C GLN A 164 15.25 6.12 0.27
N ARG A 165 14.14 5.41 0.48
CA ARG A 165 13.94 4.02 0.05
C ARG A 165 13.41 3.90 -1.38
N VAL A 166 12.83 4.96 -1.93
CA VAL A 166 12.16 4.95 -3.23
C VAL A 166 12.97 5.65 -4.31
N PRO A 167 13.16 5.04 -5.49
CA PRO A 167 13.75 5.72 -6.62
C PRO A 167 13.01 7.01 -6.98
N GLN A 168 13.76 8.07 -7.32
CA GLN A 168 13.19 9.41 -7.53
C GLN A 168 12.13 9.45 -8.64
N TYR A 169 12.32 8.68 -9.71
CA TYR A 169 11.34 8.63 -10.80
C TYR A 169 10.01 8.04 -10.37
N MET A 170 10.01 7.09 -9.41
CA MET A 170 8.78 6.55 -8.84
C MET A 170 8.10 7.56 -7.93
N LEU A 171 8.88 8.31 -7.14
CA LEU A 171 8.35 9.40 -6.32
C LEU A 171 7.73 10.49 -7.20
N ALA A 172 8.40 10.90 -8.27
CA ALA A 172 7.87 11.84 -9.24
C ALA A 172 6.55 11.35 -9.84
N SER A 173 6.49 10.09 -10.29
CA SER A 173 5.27 9.45 -10.80
C SER A 173 4.14 9.48 -9.77
N TYR A 174 4.43 9.13 -8.49
CA TYR A 174 3.45 9.14 -7.41
C TYR A 174 2.91 10.54 -7.12
N LEU A 175 3.79 11.55 -7.16
CA LEU A 175 3.44 12.95 -6.90
C LEU A 175 2.87 13.68 -8.13
N GLY A 176 2.84 13.03 -9.30
CA GLY A 176 2.21 13.56 -10.51
C GLY A 176 3.04 14.55 -11.31
N PHE A 177 4.37 14.49 -11.23
CA PHE A 177 5.26 15.32 -12.04
C PHE A 177 6.39 14.51 -12.69
N THR A 178 7.20 15.14 -13.55
CA THR A 178 8.26 14.46 -14.28
C THR A 178 9.53 14.26 -13.43
N PRO A 179 10.33 13.20 -13.69
CA PRO A 179 11.62 13.01 -13.01
C PRO A 179 12.58 14.21 -13.19
N GLN A 180 12.56 14.86 -14.38
CA GLN A 180 13.37 16.04 -14.67
C GLN A 180 12.99 17.22 -13.78
N PHE A 181 11.69 17.39 -13.50
CA PHE A 181 11.22 18.43 -12.60
C PHE A 181 11.69 18.16 -11.17
N LEU A 182 11.61 16.91 -10.71
CA LEU A 182 12.10 16.53 -9.38
C LEU A 182 13.61 16.81 -9.24
N SER A 183 14.40 16.47 -10.25
CA SER A 183 15.84 16.77 -10.25
C SER A 183 16.12 18.27 -10.11
N ARG A 184 15.35 19.12 -10.80
CA ARG A 184 15.48 20.60 -10.69
C ARG A 184 15.15 21.13 -9.30
N ILE A 185 14.05 20.63 -8.67
CA ILE A 185 13.69 21.05 -7.31
C ILE A 185 14.81 20.73 -6.32
N ARG A 186 15.41 19.55 -6.44
CA ARG A 186 16.48 19.11 -5.54
C ARG A 186 17.79 19.89 -5.75
N ALA A 187 18.13 20.20 -6.98
CA ALA A 187 19.30 21.02 -7.29
C ALA A 187 19.20 22.44 -6.68
N LYS A 188 18.00 23.03 -6.63
CA LYS A 188 17.75 24.33 -5.97
C LYS A 188 17.95 24.30 -4.44
N LYS A 189 17.94 23.13 -3.80
CA LYS A 189 18.12 22.97 -2.34
C LYS A 189 19.59 22.80 -1.91
N GLN A 190 20.52 22.73 -2.86
CA GLN A 190 21.97 22.62 -2.58
C GLN A 190 22.69 23.97 -2.59
N ILE A 191 21.95 25.08 -2.56
CA ILE A 191 22.49 26.43 -2.42
C ILE A 191 22.13 27.00 -1.06
#